data_23282e000569748b87b6470272a50a6a
#
_entry.id   23282e000569748b87b6470272a50a6a
#
_cell.length_a   1.000
_cell.length_b   1.000
_cell.length_c   1.000
_cell.angle_alpha   90.00
_cell.angle_beta   90.00
_cell.angle_gamma   90.00
#
_symmetry.space_group_name_H-M   'P 1'
#
loop_
_entity.id
_entity.type
_entity.pdbx_description
1 polymer ?
#
loop_
_entity_poly.entity_id
_entity_poly.type
_entity_poly.pdbx_seq_one_letter_code
_entity_poly.pdbx_strand_id
1 'polypeptide(L)'
;MKISLRRFAYLVCLGIVMVTLVSTCNAIGDRSLTRSKPLVENCRFVKHVMGETCIPRNPQRVVTLRTDTFANSLALGIKPIASVYIELANPIPNYLQDKVDGIELVGGHDAPNLEKILRLKPNLILIGSYYAKAIYKQLSQIAPTVVLNIPYPPPSWQRQLEELSQVLGKEDVYQQLMNDYWQRIEKLKKILGIGAASPKENRRHTLKISVASTSSQYGIWAYGEKHFSGTVLKDLGLQRPRSQTGNFFYVENLSEETISEIDGDVLFFLTWDDKDDKKTLEKLQQRPLWRQLNVVQRDRVYFVGQHWHSSDIFAVHAMLDDLFKYLGETP
;
A
#
# COMPACT_ATOMS: atom_id res chain seq x y z
N MET A 1 2.49 -79.40 -45.10
CA MET A 1 1.47 -78.38 -44.99
C MET A 1 1.82 -77.24 -46.00
N LYS A 2 1.23 -77.24 -47.21
CA LYS A 2 1.55 -76.30 -48.31
C LYS A 2 0.72 -75.03 -48.11
N ILE A 3 1.34 -73.96 -47.64
CA ILE A 3 0.70 -72.65 -47.60
C ILE A 3 0.49 -72.20 -49.03
N SER A 4 -0.74 -71.93 -49.46
CA SER A 4 -1.02 -71.48 -50.80
C SER A 4 -0.38 -70.11 -51.06
N LEU A 5 0.22 -69.96 -52.24
CA LEU A 5 0.96 -68.79 -52.69
C LEU A 5 0.17 -67.46 -52.45
N ARG A 6 -1.17 -67.54 -52.55
CA ARG A 6 -2.12 -66.43 -52.23
C ARG A 6 -2.08 -66.02 -50.76
N ARG A 7 -2.00 -66.94 -49.80
CA ARG A 7 -1.93 -66.60 -48.37
C ARG A 7 -0.59 -66.02 -48.00
N PHE A 8 0.49 -66.45 -48.64
CA PHE A 8 1.83 -65.85 -48.45
C PHE A 8 1.88 -64.43 -48.96
N ALA A 9 1.32 -64.14 -50.16
CA ALA A 9 1.21 -62.81 -50.70
C ALA A 9 0.39 -61.88 -49.79
N TYR A 10 -0.72 -62.33 -49.22
CA TYR A 10 -1.52 -61.56 -48.26
C TYR A 10 -0.79 -61.19 -46.99
N LEU A 11 -0.02 -62.12 -46.43
CA LEU A 11 0.78 -61.91 -45.22
C LEU A 11 1.95 -60.93 -45.49
N VAL A 12 2.55 -60.93 -46.66
CA VAL A 12 3.61 -60.00 -47.04
C VAL A 12 3.00 -58.61 -47.27
N CYS A 13 1.86 -58.51 -47.94
CA CYS A 13 1.15 -57.19 -48.10
C CYS A 13 0.69 -56.60 -46.76
N LEU A 14 0.17 -57.45 -45.83
CA LEU A 14 -0.19 -56.99 -44.49
C LEU A 14 1.01 -56.50 -43.67
N GLY A 15 2.14 -57.19 -43.80
CA GLY A 15 3.42 -56.80 -43.19
C GLY A 15 3.95 -55.46 -43.69
N ILE A 16 3.86 -55.21 -45.00
CA ILE A 16 4.30 -53.95 -45.60
C ILE A 16 3.37 -52.81 -45.20
N VAL A 17 2.03 -53.03 -45.13
CA VAL A 17 1.08 -52.00 -44.65
C VAL A 17 1.30 -51.66 -43.16
N MET A 18 1.64 -52.64 -42.32
CA MET A 18 1.96 -52.41 -40.92
C MET A 18 3.29 -51.61 -40.76
N VAL A 19 4.30 -51.92 -41.58
CA VAL A 19 5.59 -51.16 -41.53
C VAL A 19 5.40 -49.74 -42.00
N THR A 20 4.57 -49.50 -43.02
CA THR A 20 4.29 -48.12 -43.51
C THR A 20 3.47 -47.31 -42.49
N LEU A 21 2.56 -47.93 -41.75
CA LEU A 21 1.78 -47.26 -40.70
C LEU A 21 2.65 -46.93 -39.45
N VAL A 22 3.61 -47.74 -39.11
CA VAL A 22 4.53 -47.43 -37.99
C VAL A 22 5.55 -46.38 -38.41
N SER A 23 5.99 -46.32 -39.64
CA SER A 23 6.90 -45.27 -40.13
C SER A 23 6.26 -43.90 -40.23
N THR A 24 4.94 -43.81 -40.48
CA THR A 24 4.19 -42.53 -40.46
C THR A 24 3.94 -42.01 -39.04
N CYS A 25 3.87 -42.87 -38.03
CA CYS A 25 3.76 -42.43 -36.62
C CYS A 25 5.04 -41.82 -36.05
N ASN A 26 6.24 -42.22 -36.56
CA ASN A 26 7.52 -41.65 -36.14
C ASN A 26 7.87 -40.33 -36.81
N ALA A 27 7.19 -39.94 -37.88
CA ALA A 27 7.41 -38.64 -38.55
C ALA A 27 6.54 -37.49 -38.00
N ILE A 28 5.62 -37.77 -37.05
CA ILE A 28 4.77 -36.75 -36.37
C ILE A 28 5.33 -36.36 -35.00
N GLY A 29 6.43 -37.00 -34.56
CA GLY A 29 6.97 -36.85 -33.21
C GLY A 29 7.97 -35.71 -33.00
N ASP A 30 8.32 -34.92 -34.01
CA ASP A 30 9.28 -33.82 -33.86
C ASP A 30 8.77 -32.49 -34.40
N ARG A 31 7.46 -32.21 -34.18
CA ARG A 31 7.08 -30.85 -33.90
C ARG A 31 7.50 -30.59 -32.45
N SER A 32 8.76 -30.25 -32.24
CA SER A 32 9.12 -29.39 -31.13
C SER A 32 8.11 -28.26 -31.18
N LEU A 33 7.13 -28.29 -30.30
CA LEU A 33 6.47 -27.11 -29.82
C LEU A 33 7.66 -26.23 -29.39
N THR A 34 8.19 -25.42 -30.30
CA THR A 34 8.87 -24.23 -29.94
C THR A 34 7.87 -23.49 -29.10
N ARG A 35 7.83 -23.88 -27.82
CA ARG A 35 7.39 -23.02 -26.75
C ARG A 35 8.17 -21.76 -27.03
N SER A 36 7.52 -20.82 -27.74
CA SER A 36 8.08 -19.52 -27.95
C SER A 36 8.52 -19.09 -26.56
N LYS A 37 9.84 -19.13 -26.32
CA LYS A 37 10.41 -18.49 -25.14
C LYS A 37 9.72 -17.13 -25.13
N PRO A 38 8.91 -16.81 -24.12
CA PRO A 38 8.38 -15.47 -24.02
C PRO A 38 9.58 -14.58 -24.15
N LEU A 39 9.51 -13.61 -25.05
CA LEU A 39 10.54 -12.65 -25.37
C LEU A 39 11.22 -12.15 -24.10
N VAL A 40 12.29 -12.82 -23.69
CA VAL A 40 13.13 -12.49 -22.51
C VAL A 40 13.76 -11.10 -22.71
N GLU A 41 13.73 -10.57 -23.94
CA GLU A 41 14.31 -9.27 -24.28
C GLU A 41 13.54 -8.07 -23.70
N ASN A 42 12.28 -8.19 -23.31
CA ASN A 42 11.44 -7.06 -22.88
C ASN A 42 10.97 -7.12 -21.42
N CYS A 43 11.42 -8.05 -20.59
CA CYS A 43 11.09 -8.10 -19.19
C CYS A 43 12.34 -8.06 -18.30
N ARG A 44 12.18 -7.75 -17.03
CA ARG A 44 13.20 -7.88 -15.99
C ARG A 44 12.69 -8.72 -14.85
N PHE A 45 13.54 -9.51 -14.25
CA PHE A 45 13.23 -10.31 -13.10
C PHE A 45 13.24 -9.46 -11.83
N VAL A 46 12.18 -9.57 -11.04
CA VAL A 46 12.03 -8.90 -9.75
C VAL A 46 11.80 -9.96 -8.68
N LYS A 47 12.68 -9.99 -7.68
CA LYS A 47 12.50 -10.81 -6.48
C LYS A 47 11.49 -10.15 -5.55
N HIS A 48 10.59 -10.92 -5.00
CA HIS A 48 9.55 -10.46 -4.08
C HIS A 48 9.18 -11.55 -3.05
N VAL A 49 8.30 -11.25 -2.12
CA VAL A 49 7.98 -12.14 -0.98
C VAL A 49 7.54 -13.56 -1.42
N MET A 50 6.88 -13.70 -2.56
CA MET A 50 6.37 -15.00 -3.06
C MET A 50 7.26 -15.63 -4.13
N GLY A 51 8.48 -15.12 -4.36
CA GLY A 51 9.43 -15.68 -5.32
C GLY A 51 10.04 -14.64 -6.27
N GLU A 52 10.07 -14.95 -7.54
CA GLU A 52 10.62 -14.09 -8.59
C GLU A 52 9.67 -14.04 -9.78
N THR A 53 9.42 -12.85 -10.30
CA THR A 53 8.50 -12.63 -11.43
C THR A 53 9.18 -11.79 -12.51
N CYS A 54 9.04 -12.22 -13.78
CA CYS A 54 9.45 -11.43 -14.93
C CYS A 54 8.38 -10.39 -15.24
N ILE A 55 8.68 -9.12 -15.07
CA ILE A 55 7.76 -8.01 -15.29
C ILE A 55 8.20 -7.16 -16.49
N PRO A 56 7.29 -6.51 -17.22
CA PRO A 56 7.66 -5.58 -18.29
C PRO A 56 8.62 -4.50 -17.80
N ARG A 57 9.61 -4.11 -18.61
CA ARG A 57 10.53 -3.00 -18.26
C ARG A 57 9.78 -1.66 -18.11
N ASN A 58 8.69 -1.47 -18.86
CA ASN A 58 7.83 -0.30 -18.80
C ASN A 58 6.36 -0.74 -18.74
N PRO A 59 5.83 -1.07 -17.55
CA PRO A 59 4.46 -1.54 -17.41
C PRO A 59 3.48 -0.38 -17.64
N GLN A 60 2.53 -0.58 -18.60
CA GLN A 60 1.55 0.44 -18.98
C GLN A 60 0.16 0.18 -18.36
N ARG A 61 -0.10 -1.06 -17.96
CA ARG A 61 -1.40 -1.49 -17.45
C ARG A 61 -1.24 -2.09 -16.06
N VAL A 62 -0.95 -1.21 -15.11
CA VAL A 62 -0.68 -1.59 -13.71
C VAL A 62 -1.99 -1.62 -12.93
N VAL A 63 -2.22 -2.69 -12.18
CA VAL A 63 -3.27 -2.80 -11.17
C VAL A 63 -2.63 -2.85 -9.79
N THR A 64 -3.10 -2.01 -8.88
CA THR A 64 -2.63 -1.98 -7.48
C THR A 64 -3.73 -2.48 -6.55
N LEU A 65 -3.37 -3.37 -5.62
CA LEU A 65 -4.32 -3.93 -4.66
C LEU A 65 -4.10 -3.38 -3.24
N ARG A 66 -3.65 -2.12 -3.18
CA ARG A 66 -3.57 -1.26 -2.00
C ARG A 66 -3.63 0.20 -2.41
N THR A 67 -4.31 1.03 -1.63
CA THR A 67 -4.45 2.48 -1.90
C THR A 67 -3.15 3.25 -1.74
N ASP A 68 -2.33 2.91 -0.75
CA ASP A 68 -0.99 3.50 -0.58
C ASP A 68 -0.05 3.14 -1.74
N THR A 69 -0.08 1.89 -2.22
CA THR A 69 0.68 1.45 -3.40
C THR A 69 0.20 2.16 -4.66
N PHE A 70 -1.12 2.40 -4.79
CA PHE A 70 -1.69 3.21 -5.86
C PHE A 70 -1.15 4.64 -5.83
N ALA A 71 -1.25 5.32 -4.69
CA ALA A 71 -0.78 6.69 -4.51
C ALA A 71 0.72 6.82 -4.77
N ASN A 72 1.53 5.92 -4.20
CA ASN A 72 2.97 5.87 -4.42
C ASN A 72 3.33 5.59 -5.89
N SER A 73 2.56 4.76 -6.61
CA SER A 73 2.75 4.54 -8.05
C SER A 73 2.55 5.82 -8.86
N LEU A 74 1.51 6.61 -8.52
CA LEU A 74 1.26 7.91 -9.15
C LEU A 74 2.44 8.87 -8.91
N ALA A 75 2.95 8.94 -7.69
CA ALA A 75 4.09 9.79 -7.34
C ALA A 75 5.36 9.39 -8.10
N LEU A 76 5.54 8.11 -8.37
CA LEU A 76 6.65 7.57 -9.18
C LEU A 76 6.43 7.73 -10.70
N GLY A 77 5.36 8.41 -11.12
CA GLY A 77 5.05 8.67 -12.53
C GLY A 77 4.39 7.50 -13.27
N ILE A 78 3.89 6.51 -12.55
CA ILE A 78 3.12 5.40 -13.11
C ILE A 78 1.65 5.56 -12.73
N LYS A 79 0.77 5.76 -13.71
CA LYS A 79 -0.67 5.83 -13.49
C LYS A 79 -1.28 4.42 -13.58
N PRO A 80 -1.69 3.79 -12.46
CA PRO A 80 -2.40 2.52 -12.51
C PRO A 80 -3.73 2.66 -13.26
N ILE A 81 -4.16 1.59 -13.93
CA ILE A 81 -5.47 1.55 -14.60
C ILE A 81 -6.59 1.19 -13.64
N ALA A 82 -6.24 0.58 -12.50
CA ALA A 82 -7.21 0.20 -11.48
C ALA A 82 -6.56 0.10 -10.09
N SER A 83 -7.40 0.29 -9.07
CA SER A 83 -7.03 0.08 -7.67
C SER A 83 -8.21 -0.45 -6.86
N VAL A 84 -7.94 -0.84 -5.62
CA VAL A 84 -8.95 -1.18 -4.62
C VAL A 84 -9.42 0.09 -3.89
N TYR A 85 -10.56 -0.02 -3.20
CA TYR A 85 -11.03 1.01 -2.26
C TYR A 85 -10.83 0.55 -0.81
N ILE A 86 -10.78 1.52 0.12
CA ILE A 86 -10.72 1.24 1.56
C ILE A 86 -12.15 1.06 2.08
N GLU A 87 -13.03 2.00 1.77
CA GLU A 87 -14.40 2.05 2.24
C GLU A 87 -15.38 2.35 1.09
N LEU A 88 -16.57 1.75 1.13
CA LEU A 88 -17.58 1.96 0.09
C LEU A 88 -18.14 3.38 0.10
N ALA A 89 -18.23 4.01 1.27
CA ALA A 89 -18.81 5.35 1.43
C ALA A 89 -17.89 6.45 0.87
N ASN A 90 -16.59 6.30 1.04
CA ASN A 90 -15.56 7.17 0.46
C ASN A 90 -14.43 6.29 -0.11
N PRO A 91 -14.62 5.75 -1.32
CA PRO A 91 -13.72 4.74 -1.87
C PRO A 91 -12.31 5.25 -2.12
N ILE A 92 -12.15 6.56 -2.32
CA ILE A 92 -10.87 7.22 -2.54
C ILE A 92 -10.69 8.33 -1.52
N PRO A 93 -9.58 8.36 -0.77
CA PRO A 93 -9.28 9.44 0.17
C PRO A 93 -9.34 10.83 -0.47
N ASN A 94 -9.85 11.82 0.27
CA ASN A 94 -10.05 13.19 -0.26
C ASN A 94 -8.79 13.80 -0.86
N TYR A 95 -7.62 13.55 -0.27
CA TYR A 95 -6.33 14.08 -0.77
C TYR A 95 -5.84 13.45 -2.09
N LEU A 96 -6.54 12.40 -2.58
CA LEU A 96 -6.26 11.73 -3.86
C LEU A 96 -7.33 11.96 -4.93
N GLN A 97 -8.47 12.60 -4.60
CA GLN A 97 -9.61 12.69 -5.51
C GLN A 97 -9.29 13.35 -6.85
N ASP A 98 -8.41 14.35 -6.88
CA ASP A 98 -7.94 15.02 -8.09
C ASP A 98 -6.98 14.17 -8.96
N LYS A 99 -6.53 13.03 -8.44
CA LYS A 99 -5.51 12.16 -9.06
C LYS A 99 -6.06 10.85 -9.63
N VAL A 100 -7.36 10.58 -9.43
CA VAL A 100 -7.97 9.26 -9.71
C VAL A 100 -8.83 9.22 -10.96
N ASP A 101 -8.81 10.28 -11.76
CA ASP A 101 -9.57 10.30 -13.03
C ASP A 101 -9.20 9.10 -13.93
N GLY A 102 -10.21 8.40 -14.44
CA GLY A 102 -10.06 7.25 -15.31
C GLY A 102 -9.55 5.97 -14.63
N ILE A 103 -9.54 5.90 -13.28
CA ILE A 103 -9.14 4.70 -12.52
C ILE A 103 -10.36 3.84 -12.23
N GLU A 104 -10.26 2.53 -12.54
CA GLU A 104 -11.30 1.58 -12.17
C GLU A 104 -11.11 1.05 -10.75
N LEU A 105 -12.20 0.97 -9.98
CA LEU A 105 -12.21 0.32 -8.68
C LEU A 105 -12.53 -1.17 -8.82
N VAL A 106 -11.63 -2.02 -8.35
CA VAL A 106 -11.70 -3.48 -8.52
C VAL A 106 -12.03 -4.23 -7.23
N GLY A 107 -12.81 -3.62 -6.35
CA GLY A 107 -13.24 -4.22 -5.08
C GLY A 107 -12.49 -3.65 -3.88
N GLY A 108 -12.77 -4.19 -2.69
CA GLY A 108 -12.05 -3.86 -1.45
C GLY A 108 -10.65 -4.49 -1.41
N HIS A 109 -9.80 -3.99 -0.52
CA HIS A 109 -8.43 -4.48 -0.39
C HIS A 109 -8.34 -5.92 0.16
N ASP A 110 -9.32 -6.37 0.91
CA ASP A 110 -9.45 -7.73 1.46
C ASP A 110 -10.17 -8.70 0.51
N ALA A 111 -10.98 -8.16 -0.41
CA ALA A 111 -11.78 -8.94 -1.36
C ALA A 111 -11.77 -8.30 -2.77
N PRO A 112 -10.64 -8.27 -3.49
CA PRO A 112 -10.58 -7.73 -4.84
C PRO A 112 -11.35 -8.60 -5.83
N ASN A 113 -12.02 -7.97 -6.80
CA ASN A 113 -12.78 -8.64 -7.85
C ASN A 113 -11.86 -9.14 -8.98
N LEU A 114 -11.46 -10.42 -8.90
CA LEU A 114 -10.53 -11.05 -9.85
C LEU A 114 -11.07 -11.06 -11.30
N GLU A 115 -12.38 -11.19 -11.49
CA GLU A 115 -12.99 -11.15 -12.81
C GLU A 115 -12.86 -9.78 -13.46
N LYS A 116 -13.07 -8.73 -12.67
CA LYS A 116 -12.88 -7.35 -13.13
C LYS A 116 -11.41 -7.10 -13.48
N ILE A 117 -10.48 -7.57 -12.65
CA ILE A 117 -9.04 -7.48 -12.90
C ILE A 117 -8.69 -8.21 -14.21
N LEU A 118 -9.19 -9.44 -14.42
CA LEU A 118 -8.94 -10.20 -15.64
C LEU A 118 -9.43 -9.46 -16.89
N ARG A 119 -10.63 -8.88 -16.86
CA ARG A 119 -11.20 -8.08 -17.98
C ARG A 119 -10.36 -6.86 -18.33
N LEU A 120 -9.69 -6.26 -17.35
CA LEU A 120 -8.80 -5.13 -17.57
C LEU A 120 -7.49 -5.49 -18.27
N LYS A 121 -7.17 -6.79 -18.42
CA LYS A 121 -5.94 -7.27 -19.08
C LYS A 121 -4.69 -6.52 -18.60
N PRO A 122 -4.38 -6.53 -17.29
CA PRO A 122 -3.19 -5.86 -16.78
C PRO A 122 -1.91 -6.53 -17.32
N ASN A 123 -0.81 -5.81 -17.32
CA ASN A 123 0.52 -6.37 -17.57
C ASN A 123 1.41 -6.38 -16.34
N LEU A 124 0.92 -5.84 -15.23
CA LEU A 124 1.53 -5.93 -13.89
C LEU A 124 0.44 -5.79 -12.82
N ILE A 125 0.51 -6.66 -11.81
CA ILE A 125 -0.31 -6.55 -10.60
C ILE A 125 0.62 -6.37 -9.40
N LEU A 126 0.32 -5.39 -8.54
CA LEU A 126 1.04 -5.08 -7.31
C LEU A 126 0.13 -5.34 -6.11
N ILE A 127 0.59 -6.16 -5.16
CA ILE A 127 -0.15 -6.50 -3.94
C ILE A 127 0.79 -6.51 -2.73
N GLY A 128 0.30 -6.12 -1.55
CA GLY A 128 1.04 -6.24 -0.30
C GLY A 128 1.01 -7.66 0.27
N SER A 129 2.08 -8.07 0.96
CA SER A 129 2.24 -9.43 1.49
C SER A 129 1.15 -9.86 2.47
N TYR A 130 0.53 -8.90 3.20
CA TYR A 130 -0.52 -9.20 4.17
C TYR A 130 -1.71 -9.94 3.54
N TYR A 131 -2.17 -9.50 2.36
CA TYR A 131 -3.32 -10.11 1.67
C TYR A 131 -2.93 -11.11 0.57
N ALA A 132 -1.66 -11.11 0.14
CA ALA A 132 -1.23 -11.86 -1.03
C ALA A 132 -1.40 -13.37 -0.90
N LYS A 133 -1.13 -13.94 0.28
CA LYS A 133 -1.07 -15.40 0.50
C LYS A 133 -2.32 -16.14 0.02
N ALA A 134 -3.49 -15.53 0.18
CA ALA A 134 -4.76 -16.15 -0.17
C ALA A 134 -5.04 -16.18 -1.69
N ILE A 135 -4.56 -15.16 -2.44
CA ILE A 135 -5.00 -14.91 -3.82
C ILE A 135 -3.85 -14.81 -4.83
N TYR A 136 -2.57 -14.93 -4.40
CA TYR A 136 -1.40 -14.79 -5.27
C TYR A 136 -1.44 -15.71 -6.47
N LYS A 137 -1.82 -17.00 -6.26
CA LYS A 137 -1.88 -17.99 -7.34
C LYS A 137 -2.89 -17.61 -8.43
N GLN A 138 -4.05 -17.10 -8.05
CA GLN A 138 -5.07 -16.65 -8.99
C GLN A 138 -4.62 -15.38 -9.74
N LEU A 139 -4.04 -14.41 -9.02
CA LEU A 139 -3.51 -13.19 -9.63
C LEU A 139 -2.39 -13.49 -10.64
N SER A 140 -1.48 -14.42 -10.31
CA SER A 140 -0.37 -14.83 -11.17
C SER A 140 -0.83 -15.55 -12.46
N GLN A 141 -2.06 -16.08 -12.49
CA GLN A 141 -2.68 -16.60 -13.71
C GLN A 141 -3.25 -15.49 -14.60
N ILE A 142 -3.55 -14.33 -14.04
CA ILE A 142 -4.07 -13.17 -14.79
C ILE A 142 -2.92 -12.38 -15.41
N ALA A 143 -1.90 -12.04 -14.63
CA ALA A 143 -0.76 -11.24 -15.09
C ALA A 143 0.47 -11.43 -14.18
N PRO A 144 1.68 -11.01 -14.61
CA PRO A 144 2.83 -10.89 -13.74
C PRO A 144 2.45 -10.16 -12.45
N THR A 145 2.66 -10.82 -11.30
CA THR A 145 2.24 -10.31 -9.99
C THR A 145 3.46 -10.20 -9.07
N VAL A 146 3.67 -9.01 -8.53
CA VAL A 146 4.72 -8.72 -7.54
C VAL A 146 4.07 -8.52 -6.17
N VAL A 147 4.61 -9.23 -5.18
CA VAL A 147 4.16 -9.14 -3.79
C VAL A 147 5.14 -8.30 -2.99
N LEU A 148 4.77 -7.05 -2.73
CA LEU A 148 5.54 -6.11 -1.93
C LEU A 148 5.61 -6.57 -0.47
N ASN A 149 6.74 -6.33 0.19
CA ASN A 149 6.95 -6.70 1.59
C ASN A 149 6.22 -5.74 2.54
N ILE A 150 4.91 -5.80 2.51
CA ILE A 150 4.01 -5.00 3.35
C ILE A 150 3.20 -5.95 4.24
N PRO A 151 3.80 -6.49 5.33
CA PRO A 151 3.09 -7.26 6.35
C PRO A 151 2.21 -6.36 7.22
N TYR A 152 1.57 -6.91 8.24
CA TYR A 152 0.95 -6.14 9.30
C TYR A 152 1.69 -6.35 10.64
N PRO A 153 2.07 -5.29 11.35
CA PRO A 153 2.06 -3.89 10.92
C PRO A 153 3.02 -3.61 9.74
N PRO A 154 2.70 -2.61 8.89
CA PRO A 154 3.50 -2.31 7.72
C PRO A 154 4.86 -1.68 8.09
N PRO A 155 5.88 -1.77 7.23
CA PRO A 155 7.12 -1.03 7.40
C PRO A 155 6.89 0.48 7.22
N SER A 156 7.92 1.29 7.47
CA SER A 156 7.82 2.75 7.28
C SER A 156 7.40 3.09 5.83
N TRP A 157 6.73 4.23 5.66
CA TRP A 157 6.27 4.70 4.36
C TRP A 157 7.44 4.92 3.37
N GLN A 158 8.61 5.37 3.87
CA GLN A 158 9.81 5.52 3.07
C GLN A 158 10.24 4.18 2.46
N ARG A 159 10.25 3.12 3.28
CA ARG A 159 10.63 1.79 2.82
C ARG A 159 9.64 1.19 1.83
N GLN A 160 8.35 1.44 2.01
CA GLN A 160 7.32 1.01 1.04
C GLN A 160 7.50 1.72 -0.30
N LEU A 161 7.76 3.04 -0.29
CA LEU A 161 8.02 3.83 -1.50
C LEU A 161 9.34 3.40 -2.18
N GLU A 162 10.40 3.13 -1.40
CA GLU A 162 11.68 2.64 -1.89
C GLU A 162 11.52 1.30 -2.62
N GLU A 163 10.92 0.29 -1.97
CA GLU A 163 10.69 -1.02 -2.56
C GLU A 163 9.86 -0.91 -3.85
N LEU A 164 8.81 -0.11 -3.84
CA LEU A 164 7.98 0.12 -5.01
C LEU A 164 8.77 0.78 -6.15
N SER A 165 9.65 1.75 -5.84
CA SER A 165 10.50 2.40 -6.83
C SER A 165 11.46 1.40 -7.51
N GLN A 166 12.06 0.50 -6.74
CA GLN A 166 12.90 -0.60 -7.25
C GLN A 166 12.10 -1.55 -8.14
N VAL A 167 10.88 -1.92 -7.71
CA VAL A 167 9.95 -2.74 -8.51
C VAL A 167 9.57 -2.06 -9.81
N LEU A 168 9.41 -0.75 -9.84
CA LEU A 168 8.98 0.00 -11.03
C LEU A 168 10.15 0.56 -11.86
N GLY A 169 11.42 0.44 -11.39
CA GLY A 169 12.60 1.04 -12.03
C GLY A 169 12.53 2.57 -12.01
N LYS A 170 12.19 3.14 -10.86
CA LYS A 170 11.98 4.57 -10.64
C LYS A 170 12.78 5.12 -9.44
N GLU A 171 13.95 4.54 -9.22
CA GLU A 171 14.82 4.88 -8.09
C GLU A 171 15.26 6.35 -8.14
N ASP A 172 15.49 6.91 -9.33
CA ASP A 172 15.83 8.32 -9.47
C ASP A 172 14.69 9.24 -9.04
N VAL A 173 13.42 8.88 -9.38
CA VAL A 173 12.24 9.62 -8.96
C VAL A 173 12.06 9.53 -7.44
N TYR A 174 12.28 8.35 -6.87
CA TYR A 174 12.27 8.15 -5.41
C TYR A 174 13.27 9.09 -4.72
N GLN A 175 14.50 9.19 -5.21
CA GLN A 175 15.51 10.09 -4.64
C GLN A 175 15.06 11.56 -4.67
N GLN A 176 14.42 11.99 -5.77
CA GLN A 176 13.86 13.35 -5.87
C GLN A 176 12.75 13.57 -4.83
N LEU A 177 11.79 12.64 -4.74
CA LEU A 177 10.68 12.71 -3.76
C LEU A 177 11.20 12.76 -2.32
N MET A 178 12.24 11.97 -2.00
CA MET A 178 12.85 11.99 -0.68
C MET A 178 13.61 13.29 -0.40
N ASN A 179 14.30 13.85 -1.39
CA ASN A 179 14.95 15.15 -1.25
C ASN A 179 13.92 16.26 -0.97
N ASP A 180 12.81 16.29 -1.70
CA ASP A 180 11.73 17.24 -1.50
C ASP A 180 11.10 17.09 -0.12
N TYR A 181 10.89 15.86 0.34
CA TYR A 181 10.41 15.58 1.69
C TYR A 181 11.35 16.15 2.76
N TRP A 182 12.64 15.86 2.68
CA TRP A 182 13.61 16.34 3.67
C TRP A 182 13.77 17.86 3.65
N GLN A 183 13.71 18.49 2.49
CA GLN A 183 13.68 19.96 2.39
C GLN A 183 12.45 20.55 3.10
N ARG A 184 11.28 19.93 2.95
CA ARG A 184 10.07 20.35 3.68
C ARG A 184 10.20 20.15 5.18
N ILE A 185 10.76 19.02 5.63
CA ILE A 185 11.04 18.75 7.05
C ILE A 185 11.94 19.86 7.63
N GLU A 186 13.06 20.18 7.00
CA GLU A 186 14.00 21.20 7.49
C GLU A 186 13.36 22.61 7.48
N LYS A 187 12.57 22.91 6.46
CA LYS A 187 11.83 24.18 6.41
C LYS A 187 10.82 24.27 7.57
N LEU A 188 10.09 23.19 7.84
CA LEU A 188 9.09 23.17 8.91
C LEU A 188 9.77 23.21 10.30
N LYS A 189 10.87 22.47 10.52
CA LYS A 189 11.69 22.59 11.74
C LYS A 189 12.08 24.04 12.00
N LYS A 190 12.58 24.74 11.00
CA LYS A 190 12.99 26.14 11.11
C LYS A 190 11.81 27.05 11.50
N ILE A 191 10.65 26.86 10.88
CA ILE A 191 9.43 27.64 11.19
C ILE A 191 8.94 27.36 12.61
N LEU A 192 9.00 26.08 13.04
CA LEU A 192 8.62 25.67 14.39
C LEU A 192 9.67 26.01 15.46
N GLY A 193 10.85 26.51 15.07
CA GLY A 193 11.96 26.79 15.99
C GLY A 193 12.57 25.52 16.59
N ILE A 194 12.42 24.36 15.94
CA ILE A 194 12.97 23.09 16.42
C ILE A 194 14.46 23.06 16.09
N GLY A 195 15.31 22.79 17.11
CA GLY A 195 16.77 22.77 16.98
C GLY A 195 17.41 24.16 17.02
N ALA A 196 16.67 25.24 17.31
CA ALA A 196 17.22 26.57 17.51
C ALA A 196 18.18 26.60 18.72
N ALA A 197 19.26 27.34 18.61
CA ALA A 197 20.28 27.45 19.67
C ALA A 197 19.76 28.16 20.95
N SER A 198 18.71 28.98 20.81
CA SER A 198 18.10 29.70 21.90
C SER A 198 16.97 28.89 22.56
N PRO A 199 16.97 28.67 23.88
CA PRO A 199 15.86 28.02 24.58
C PRO A 199 14.51 28.72 24.40
N LYS A 200 14.49 30.03 24.18
CA LYS A 200 13.26 30.80 23.95
C LYS A 200 12.66 30.51 22.57
N GLU A 201 13.49 30.25 21.58
CA GLU A 201 13.08 29.93 20.21
C GLU A 201 12.73 28.45 20.05
N ASN A 202 13.31 27.58 20.89
CA ASN A 202 13.14 26.12 20.86
C ASN A 202 11.94 25.62 21.69
N ARG A 203 10.99 26.47 22.05
CA ARG A 203 9.83 26.11 22.90
C ARG A 203 8.99 24.98 22.34
N ARG A 204 8.88 24.89 21.02
CA ARG A 204 8.03 23.88 20.36
C ARG A 204 8.67 22.48 20.30
N HIS A 205 9.97 22.37 20.51
CA HIS A 205 10.66 21.08 20.63
C HIS A 205 10.15 20.23 21.82
N THR A 206 9.64 20.87 22.87
CA THR A 206 9.11 20.17 24.04
C THR A 206 7.64 19.82 23.93
N LEU A 207 6.93 20.30 22.89
CA LEU A 207 5.50 20.02 22.69
C LEU A 207 5.27 18.53 22.49
N LYS A 208 4.42 17.98 23.32
CA LYS A 208 3.95 16.59 23.21
C LYS A 208 2.77 16.52 22.27
N ILE A 209 3.03 16.03 21.07
CA ILE A 209 2.02 15.87 20.04
C ILE A 209 1.37 14.51 20.19
N SER A 210 0.10 14.49 20.54
CA SER A 210 -0.74 13.31 20.58
C SER A 210 -1.41 13.08 19.21
N VAL A 211 -1.55 11.81 18.82
CA VAL A 211 -2.34 11.41 17.64
C VAL A 211 -3.26 10.27 18.06
N ALA A 212 -4.56 10.46 17.87
CA ALA A 212 -5.56 9.49 18.28
C ALA A 212 -6.72 9.44 17.27
N SER A 213 -7.57 8.46 17.40
CA SER A 213 -8.80 8.30 16.62
C SER A 213 -9.86 7.54 17.43
N THR A 214 -11.08 7.50 16.89
CA THR A 214 -12.14 6.62 17.38
C THR A 214 -12.94 6.07 16.22
N SER A 215 -13.48 4.87 16.40
CA SER A 215 -14.49 4.31 15.49
C SER A 215 -15.55 3.53 16.26
N SER A 216 -16.65 3.28 15.59
CA SER A 216 -17.74 2.46 16.11
C SER A 216 -17.32 1.00 16.36
N GLN A 217 -16.36 0.50 15.60
CA GLN A 217 -15.88 -0.89 15.64
C GLN A 217 -14.77 -1.10 16.69
N TYR A 218 -13.81 -0.18 16.80
CA TYR A 218 -12.57 -0.39 17.57
C TYR A 218 -12.46 0.52 18.81
N GLY A 219 -13.48 1.37 19.07
CA GLY A 219 -13.41 2.33 20.18
C GLY A 219 -12.36 3.40 19.98
N ILE A 220 -11.70 3.82 21.07
CA ILE A 220 -10.64 4.83 21.07
C ILE A 220 -9.28 4.13 20.94
N TRP A 221 -8.41 4.66 20.10
CA TRP A 221 -7.00 4.22 20.02
C TRP A 221 -6.06 5.39 19.82
N ALA A 222 -4.81 5.20 20.19
CA ALA A 222 -3.73 6.15 19.99
C ALA A 222 -2.63 5.57 19.10
N TYR A 223 -2.01 6.42 18.31
CA TYR A 223 -0.97 6.02 17.36
C TYR A 223 0.41 6.11 17.98
N GLY A 224 1.18 5.01 17.93
CA GLY A 224 2.55 4.92 18.44
C GLY A 224 3.61 5.46 17.45
N GLU A 225 4.89 5.36 17.86
CA GLU A 225 6.02 5.85 17.06
C GLU A 225 6.26 5.05 15.78
N LYS A 226 5.82 3.79 15.72
CA LYS A 226 5.91 2.95 14.51
C LYS A 226 4.82 3.24 13.49
N HIS A 227 3.76 3.90 13.90
CA HIS A 227 2.74 4.32 12.96
C HIS A 227 3.28 5.39 12.01
N PHE A 228 2.72 5.48 10.82
CA PHE A 228 3.07 6.46 9.80
C PHE A 228 3.21 7.88 10.37
N SER A 229 2.16 8.39 11.04
CA SER A 229 2.18 9.72 11.65
C SER A 229 3.27 9.88 12.73
N GLY A 230 3.53 8.82 13.50
CA GLY A 230 4.61 8.78 14.47
C GLY A 230 5.98 8.93 13.84
N THR A 231 6.22 8.30 12.67
CA THR A 231 7.50 8.43 11.95
C THR A 231 7.72 9.84 11.43
N VAL A 232 6.71 10.49 10.87
CA VAL A 232 6.80 11.88 10.37
C VAL A 232 7.05 12.86 11.52
N LEU A 233 6.35 12.71 12.67
CA LEU A 233 6.57 13.54 13.86
C LEU A 233 7.99 13.37 14.42
N LYS A 234 8.52 12.15 14.37
CA LYS A 234 9.91 11.85 14.75
C LYS A 234 10.92 12.53 13.83
N ASP A 235 10.70 12.49 12.51
CA ASP A 235 11.58 13.14 11.53
C ASP A 235 11.63 14.66 11.74
N LEU A 236 10.51 15.25 12.21
CA LEU A 236 10.47 16.66 12.64
C LEU A 236 11.15 16.91 14.00
N GLY A 237 11.41 15.88 14.80
CA GLY A 237 11.95 16.04 16.14
C GLY A 237 10.90 16.45 17.20
N LEU A 238 9.61 16.29 16.91
CA LEU A 238 8.52 16.56 17.84
C LEU A 238 8.35 15.43 18.85
N GLN A 239 8.05 15.79 20.10
CA GLN A 239 7.88 14.81 21.17
C GLN A 239 6.47 14.19 21.17
N ARG A 240 6.35 13.05 21.84
CA ARG A 240 5.09 12.33 22.02
C ARG A 240 4.73 12.22 23.51
N PRO A 241 3.44 12.12 23.87
CA PRO A 241 3.05 11.68 25.21
C PRO A 241 3.68 10.33 25.55
N ARG A 242 3.96 10.07 26.84
CA ARG A 242 4.57 8.81 27.28
C ARG A 242 3.80 7.56 26.82
N SER A 243 2.48 7.62 26.81
CA SER A 243 1.58 6.58 26.33
C SER A 243 1.75 6.25 24.84
N GLN A 244 2.30 7.16 24.06
CA GLN A 244 2.48 7.03 22.59
C GLN A 244 3.96 6.93 22.20
N THR A 245 4.86 6.79 23.18
CA THR A 245 6.30 6.62 22.97
C THR A 245 6.68 5.15 23.07
N GLY A 246 7.49 4.65 22.13
CA GLY A 246 7.97 3.28 22.14
C GLY A 246 7.78 2.54 20.83
N ASN A 247 8.23 1.28 20.82
CA ASN A 247 8.30 0.46 19.60
C ASN A 247 6.98 -0.28 19.27
N PHE A 248 5.87 0.45 19.18
CA PHE A 248 4.56 -0.09 18.87
C PHE A 248 3.84 0.75 17.81
N PHE A 249 2.80 0.16 17.19
CA PHE A 249 2.03 0.78 16.11
C PHE A 249 0.79 1.51 16.65
N TYR A 250 -0.01 0.84 17.49
CA TYR A 250 -1.17 1.41 18.18
C TYR A 250 -1.18 1.06 19.67
N VAL A 251 -1.84 1.91 20.45
CA VAL A 251 -2.48 1.53 21.71
C VAL A 251 -3.96 1.42 21.39
N GLU A 252 -4.50 0.20 21.42
CA GLU A 252 -5.89 -0.08 21.08
C GLU A 252 -6.77 -0.21 22.33
N ASN A 253 -8.08 -0.13 22.14
CA ASN A 253 -9.09 -0.37 23.17
C ASN A 253 -8.91 0.52 24.41
N LEU A 254 -8.55 1.78 24.21
CA LEU A 254 -8.54 2.73 25.30
C LEU A 254 -9.97 2.88 25.82
N SER A 255 -10.16 2.58 27.11
CA SER A 255 -11.43 2.83 27.79
C SER A 255 -11.64 4.33 28.01
N GLU A 256 -12.88 4.72 28.31
CA GLU A 256 -13.15 6.11 28.71
C GLU A 256 -12.33 6.51 29.94
N GLU A 257 -12.06 5.59 30.86
CA GLU A 257 -11.27 5.83 32.08
C GLU A 257 -9.80 6.10 31.77
N THR A 258 -9.27 5.53 30.69
CA THR A 258 -7.89 5.71 30.25
C THR A 258 -7.74 6.77 29.15
N ILE A 259 -8.78 7.55 28.87
CA ILE A 259 -8.77 8.57 27.82
C ILE A 259 -7.65 9.60 27.99
N SER A 260 -7.16 9.82 29.22
CA SER A 260 -5.98 10.66 29.50
C SER A 260 -4.71 10.22 28.76
N GLU A 261 -4.67 8.99 28.26
CA GLU A 261 -3.54 8.50 27.45
C GLU A 261 -3.46 9.16 26.06
N ILE A 262 -4.56 9.80 25.60
CA ILE A 262 -4.51 10.62 24.38
C ILE A 262 -4.23 12.10 24.66
N ASP A 263 -4.00 12.51 25.90
CA ASP A 263 -3.71 13.89 26.26
C ASP A 263 -2.27 14.26 25.92
N GLY A 264 -2.02 15.56 25.71
CA GLY A 264 -0.71 16.10 25.38
C GLY A 264 -0.72 17.63 25.45
N ASP A 265 0.17 18.26 24.70
CA ASP A 265 0.13 19.71 24.49
C ASP A 265 -0.69 20.08 23.27
N VAL A 266 -0.78 19.17 22.30
CA VAL A 266 -1.61 19.24 21.09
C VAL A 266 -2.12 17.84 20.78
N LEU A 267 -3.37 17.73 20.38
CA LEU A 267 -4.00 16.48 19.90
C LEU A 267 -4.45 16.65 18.44
N PHE A 268 -3.86 15.87 17.56
CA PHE A 268 -4.42 15.63 16.23
C PHE A 268 -5.35 14.42 16.31
N PHE A 269 -6.64 14.67 16.15
CA PHE A 269 -7.65 13.63 16.24
C PHE A 269 -8.14 13.28 14.84
N LEU A 270 -7.79 12.07 14.40
CA LEU A 270 -8.18 11.57 13.08
C LEU A 270 -9.68 11.28 13.05
N THR A 271 -10.34 11.76 12.02
CA THR A 271 -11.75 11.51 11.75
C THR A 271 -11.93 10.71 10.46
N TRP A 272 -12.92 9.82 10.50
CA TRP A 272 -13.33 9.03 9.34
C TRP A 272 -14.62 9.63 8.77
N ASP A 273 -14.80 9.52 7.46
CA ASP A 273 -16.00 10.07 6.80
C ASP A 273 -17.24 9.17 6.93
N ASP A 274 -17.16 8.12 7.75
CA ASP A 274 -18.27 7.25 8.09
C ASP A 274 -19.25 7.91 9.08
N LYS A 275 -20.56 7.65 8.88
CA LYS A 275 -21.63 8.26 9.72
C LYS A 275 -21.60 7.74 11.16
N ASP A 276 -21.31 6.46 11.36
CA ASP A 276 -21.34 5.85 12.70
C ASP A 276 -20.07 6.24 13.48
N ASP A 277 -18.95 6.43 12.81
CA ASP A 277 -17.73 6.96 13.40
C ASP A 277 -17.91 8.44 13.82
N LYS A 278 -18.58 9.26 13.00
CA LYS A 278 -18.96 10.64 13.37
C LYS A 278 -19.82 10.68 14.62
N LYS A 279 -20.86 9.83 14.71
CA LYS A 279 -21.70 9.73 15.91
C LYS A 279 -20.90 9.26 17.13
N THR A 280 -19.95 8.36 16.93
CA THR A 280 -19.10 7.86 18.02
C THR A 280 -18.22 8.98 18.56
N LEU A 281 -17.64 9.80 17.68
CA LEU A 281 -16.88 10.99 18.06
C LEU A 281 -17.75 12.01 18.79
N GLU A 282 -18.96 12.31 18.28
CA GLU A 282 -19.90 13.23 18.94
C GLU A 282 -20.25 12.78 20.37
N LYS A 283 -20.48 11.47 20.56
CA LYS A 283 -20.72 10.91 21.90
C LYS A 283 -19.50 11.05 22.80
N LEU A 284 -18.28 10.77 22.27
CA LEU A 284 -17.04 10.92 23.00
C LEU A 284 -16.84 12.36 23.48
N GLN A 285 -17.08 13.35 22.63
CA GLN A 285 -16.94 14.77 22.95
C GLN A 285 -17.91 15.24 24.06
N GLN A 286 -19.03 14.54 24.25
CA GLN A 286 -20.00 14.84 25.32
C GLN A 286 -19.57 14.27 26.68
N ARG A 287 -18.58 13.37 26.73
CA ARG A 287 -18.17 12.72 27.99
C ARG A 287 -17.42 13.67 28.91
N PRO A 288 -17.64 13.59 30.23
CA PRO A 288 -16.96 14.43 31.21
C PRO A 288 -15.43 14.31 31.15
N LEU A 289 -14.91 13.09 30.99
CA LEU A 289 -13.47 12.83 30.92
C LEU A 289 -12.79 13.43 29.68
N TRP A 290 -13.50 13.47 28.54
CA TRP A 290 -13.02 14.19 27.35
C TRP A 290 -12.80 15.68 27.65
N ARG A 291 -13.79 16.33 28.32
CA ARG A 291 -13.73 17.75 28.66
C ARG A 291 -12.64 18.09 29.70
N GLN A 292 -12.13 17.08 30.42
CA GLN A 292 -11.05 17.24 31.39
C GLN A 292 -9.65 17.15 30.74
N LEU A 293 -9.53 16.71 29.51
CA LEU A 293 -8.25 16.66 28.80
C LEU A 293 -7.65 18.08 28.68
N ASN A 294 -6.34 18.23 28.97
CA ASN A 294 -5.65 19.51 28.85
C ASN A 294 -5.74 20.09 27.45
N VAL A 295 -5.65 19.25 26.41
CA VAL A 295 -5.77 19.67 25.01
C VAL A 295 -7.15 20.23 24.68
N VAL A 296 -8.22 19.71 25.30
CA VAL A 296 -9.60 20.20 25.14
C VAL A 296 -9.79 21.53 25.86
N GLN A 297 -9.32 21.63 27.12
CA GLN A 297 -9.41 22.87 27.93
C GLN A 297 -8.62 24.04 27.32
N ARG A 298 -7.56 23.75 26.55
CA ARG A 298 -6.72 24.74 25.88
C ARG A 298 -7.09 25.00 24.43
N ASP A 299 -8.16 24.40 23.94
CA ASP A 299 -8.60 24.47 22.54
C ASP A 299 -7.50 24.05 21.53
N ARG A 300 -6.78 22.95 21.85
CA ARG A 300 -5.68 22.41 21.07
C ARG A 300 -5.97 21.02 20.52
N VAL A 301 -7.21 20.75 20.16
CA VAL A 301 -7.64 19.55 19.46
C VAL A 301 -7.90 19.92 18.00
N TYR A 302 -7.14 19.33 17.09
CA TYR A 302 -7.28 19.54 15.65
C TYR A 302 -7.80 18.26 15.00
N PHE A 303 -8.96 18.36 14.37
CA PHE A 303 -9.56 17.26 13.64
C PHE A 303 -8.94 17.18 12.24
N VAL A 304 -8.41 15.99 11.91
CA VAL A 304 -7.65 15.75 10.68
C VAL A 304 -8.21 14.55 9.92
N GLY A 305 -7.94 14.47 8.64
CA GLY A 305 -8.49 13.44 7.76
C GLY A 305 -7.61 12.18 7.65
N GLN A 306 -8.03 11.28 6.77
CA GLN A 306 -7.41 9.96 6.54
C GLN A 306 -5.92 10.03 6.14
N HIS A 307 -5.41 11.15 5.62
CA HIS A 307 -3.99 11.31 5.30
C HIS A 307 -3.07 11.17 6.51
N TRP A 308 -3.58 11.27 7.75
CA TRP A 308 -2.84 10.96 8.96
C TRP A 308 -2.72 9.45 9.26
N HIS A 309 -3.42 8.62 8.49
CA HIS A 309 -3.40 7.15 8.61
C HIS A 309 -2.72 6.46 7.42
N SER A 310 -2.63 7.12 6.28
CA SER A 310 -2.19 6.53 5.01
C SER A 310 -0.67 6.61 4.83
N SER A 311 -0.05 5.51 4.37
CA SER A 311 1.41 5.36 4.26
C SER A 311 1.93 5.69 2.85
N ASP A 312 1.51 6.83 2.29
CA ASP A 312 1.96 7.28 0.97
C ASP A 312 2.50 8.72 0.97
N ILE A 313 3.25 9.08 -0.05
CA ILE A 313 3.94 10.38 -0.13
C ILE A 313 2.98 11.57 -0.18
N PHE A 314 1.79 11.44 -0.80
CA PHE A 314 0.80 12.53 -0.81
C PHE A 314 0.20 12.75 0.56
N ALA A 315 -0.07 11.67 1.28
CA ALA A 315 -0.51 11.71 2.69
C ALA A 315 0.53 12.37 3.58
N VAL A 316 1.82 12.06 3.38
CA VAL A 316 2.95 12.72 4.06
C VAL A 316 2.91 14.23 3.84
N HIS A 317 2.80 14.67 2.60
CA HIS A 317 2.78 16.09 2.28
C HIS A 317 1.55 16.79 2.86
N ALA A 318 0.36 16.17 2.81
CA ALA A 318 -0.85 16.70 3.43
C ALA A 318 -0.71 16.81 4.96
N MET A 319 -0.08 15.83 5.61
CA MET A 319 0.23 15.89 7.05
C MET A 319 1.19 17.04 7.38
N LEU A 320 2.23 17.28 6.56
CA LEU A 320 3.14 18.40 6.75
C LEU A 320 2.44 19.75 6.58
N ASP A 321 1.44 19.84 5.67
CA ASP A 321 0.63 21.04 5.51
C ASP A 321 -0.23 21.31 6.75
N ASP A 322 -0.84 20.28 7.33
CA ASP A 322 -1.58 20.40 8.60
C ASP A 322 -0.67 20.84 9.75
N LEU A 323 0.51 20.23 9.88
CA LEU A 323 1.47 20.61 10.91
C LEU A 323 1.93 22.06 10.76
N PHE A 324 2.15 22.53 9.53
CA PHE A 324 2.44 23.92 9.25
C PHE A 324 1.28 24.82 9.67
N LYS A 325 0.05 24.50 9.24
CA LYS A 325 -1.16 25.27 9.54
C LYS A 325 -1.41 25.39 11.03
N TYR A 326 -1.40 24.28 11.75
CA TYR A 326 -1.83 24.25 13.15
C TYR A 326 -0.73 24.57 14.15
N LEU A 327 0.55 24.34 13.80
CA LEU A 327 1.67 24.61 14.69
C LEU A 327 2.50 25.83 14.24
N GLY A 328 2.52 26.15 12.95
CA GLY A 328 3.31 27.24 12.40
C GLY A 328 2.70 28.62 12.65
N GLU A 329 1.37 28.73 12.59
CA GLU A 329 0.63 29.97 12.74
C GLU A 329 0.18 30.27 14.20
N THR A 330 0.36 29.32 15.11
CA THR A 330 -0.04 29.50 16.51
C THR A 330 1.08 30.23 17.27
N PRO A 331 0.81 31.36 17.96
CA PRO A 331 1.80 32.13 18.72
C PRO A 331 2.33 31.38 19.94
#